data_16246ae586dd56c2093a89094835041e
#
_entry.id   16246ae586dd56c2093a89094835041e
#
_cell.length_a   1.000
_cell.length_b   1.000
_cell.length_c   1.000
_cell.angle_alpha   90.00
_cell.angle_beta   90.00
_cell.angle_gamma   90.00
#
_symmetry.space_group_name_H-M   'P 1'
#
loop_
_entity.id
_entity.type
_entity.pdbx_description
1 polymer ?
#
loop_
_entity_poly.entity_id
_entity_poly.type
_entity_poly.pdbx_seq_one_letter_code
_entity_poly.pdbx_strand_id
1 'polypeptide(L)'
;MPASFRSYLSNLGYNGIICYPSFNNQSIEAWPQDRIEKISNAIDTLNPFEEKKDYFATSILSESVNLQFDNEGRVTITPKLLKHAKIKNSMLFVGQGKTFQIWEPTTFEKFRVAARKKSNINRSGLKWELQFNN
;
A
#
# COMPACT_ATOMS: atom_id res chain seq x y z
N MET A 1 4.03 1.74 14.28
CA MET A 1 4.47 1.05 13.07
C MET A 1 5.56 0.05 13.41
N PRO A 2 5.59 -1.13 12.78
CA PRO A 2 6.61 -2.14 13.08
C PRO A 2 8.03 -1.64 12.87
N ALA A 3 8.94 -2.06 13.73
CA ALA A 3 10.33 -1.59 13.73
C ALA A 3 11.05 -1.88 12.42
N SER A 4 10.76 -3.00 11.77
CA SER A 4 11.40 -3.37 10.50
C SER A 4 11.07 -2.39 9.38
N PHE A 5 9.82 -1.98 9.26
CA PHE A 5 9.40 -0.99 8.25
C PHE A 5 9.97 0.38 8.58
N ARG A 6 9.96 0.76 9.86
CA ARG A 6 10.51 2.05 10.31
C ARG A 6 12.01 2.14 10.00
N SER A 7 12.76 1.08 10.28
CA SER A 7 14.20 1.03 9.98
C SER A 7 14.48 1.14 8.49
N TYR A 8 13.68 0.46 7.67
CA TYR A 8 13.79 0.53 6.22
C TYR A 8 13.62 1.97 5.73
N LEU A 9 12.58 2.65 6.22
CA LEU A 9 12.30 4.04 5.83
C LEU A 9 13.38 5.01 6.31
N SER A 10 13.90 4.81 7.53
CA SER A 10 14.98 5.63 8.07
C SER A 10 16.25 5.49 7.24
N ASN A 11 16.56 4.30 6.78
CA ASN A 11 17.74 4.06 5.93
C ASN A 11 17.61 4.76 4.58
N LEU A 12 16.39 5.03 4.13
CA LEU A 12 16.12 5.80 2.92
C LEU A 12 16.10 7.31 3.19
N GLY A 13 16.24 7.73 4.44
CA GLY A 13 16.21 9.15 4.83
C GLY A 13 14.82 9.73 5.00
N TYR A 14 13.79 8.88 5.12
CA TYR A 14 12.42 9.32 5.28
C TYR A 14 11.98 9.30 6.75
N ASN A 15 11.25 10.34 7.16
CA ASN A 15 10.69 10.45 8.51
C ASN A 15 9.21 10.12 8.58
N GLY A 16 8.65 9.58 7.50
CA GLY A 16 7.23 9.29 7.43
C GLY A 16 6.89 8.44 6.22
N ILE A 17 5.60 8.33 5.97
CA ILE A 17 5.04 7.52 4.89
C ILE A 17 3.96 8.30 4.15
N ILE A 18 3.72 7.94 2.92
CA ILE A 18 2.58 8.41 2.15
C ILE A 18 1.52 7.30 2.20
N CYS A 19 0.32 7.67 2.65
CA CYS A 19 -0.79 6.73 2.76
C CYS A 19 -1.95 7.16 1.88
N TYR A 20 -2.62 6.18 1.28
CA TYR A 20 -3.86 6.43 0.55
C TYR A 20 -4.78 5.20 0.65
N PRO A 21 -6.11 5.39 0.47
CA PRO A 21 -7.01 4.24 0.49
C PRO A 21 -6.80 3.38 -0.75
N SER A 22 -6.64 2.06 -0.53
CA SER A 22 -6.50 1.15 -1.66
C SER A 22 -7.77 1.14 -2.50
N PHE A 23 -7.63 1.16 -3.82
CA PHE A 23 -8.77 1.05 -4.71
C PHE A 23 -9.08 -0.40 -5.09
N ASN A 24 -8.23 -1.34 -4.69
CA ASN A 24 -8.41 -2.77 -4.96
C ASN A 24 -9.04 -3.53 -3.80
N ASN A 25 -8.93 -3.00 -2.59
CA ASN A 25 -9.41 -3.69 -1.39
C ASN A 25 -9.66 -2.70 -0.25
N GLN A 26 -10.03 -3.21 0.93
CA GLN A 26 -10.34 -2.38 2.10
C GLN A 26 -9.12 -2.17 2.99
N SER A 27 -7.98 -1.87 2.39
CA SER A 27 -6.76 -1.57 3.13
C SER A 27 -6.30 -0.14 2.89
N ILE A 28 -5.29 0.25 3.65
CA ILE A 28 -4.57 1.50 3.45
C ILE A 28 -3.23 1.13 2.81
N GLU A 29 -2.92 1.72 1.67
CA GLU A 29 -1.61 1.59 1.06
C GLU A 29 -0.65 2.56 1.72
N ALA A 30 0.53 2.08 2.07
CA ALA A 30 1.56 2.88 2.74
C ALA A 30 2.88 2.72 2.00
N TRP A 31 3.42 3.84 1.53
CA TRP A 31 4.54 3.84 0.59
C TRP A 31 5.62 4.82 1.05
N PRO A 32 6.90 4.53 0.77
CA PRO A 32 7.94 5.56 0.87
C PRO A 32 7.67 6.70 -0.12
N GLN A 33 8.17 7.88 0.22
CA GLN A 33 7.89 9.08 -0.56
C GLN A 33 8.35 8.98 -2.02
N ASP A 34 9.48 8.34 -2.29
CA ASP A 34 9.98 8.18 -3.66
C ASP A 34 9.06 7.34 -4.53
N ARG A 35 8.34 6.40 -3.93
CA ARG A 35 7.39 5.55 -4.67
C ARG A 35 6.21 6.35 -5.19
N ILE A 36 5.70 7.30 -4.39
CA ILE A 36 4.58 8.13 -4.83
C ILE A 36 5.01 9.06 -5.98
N GLU A 37 6.25 9.54 -5.95
CA GLU A 37 6.80 10.34 -7.05
C GLU A 37 6.89 9.52 -8.34
N LYS A 38 7.31 8.27 -8.26
CA LYS A 38 7.35 7.36 -9.40
C LYS A 38 5.97 7.11 -10.00
N ILE A 39 4.96 6.97 -9.15
CA ILE A 39 3.58 6.82 -9.61
C ILE A 39 3.09 8.09 -10.30
N SER A 40 3.37 9.25 -9.71
CA SER A 40 3.02 10.53 -10.30
C SER A 40 3.62 10.68 -11.70
N ASN A 41 4.89 10.34 -11.84
CA ASN A 41 5.58 10.38 -13.14
C ASN A 41 4.96 9.40 -14.14
N ALA A 42 4.61 8.20 -13.69
CA ALA A 42 3.96 7.20 -14.54
C ALA A 42 2.59 7.66 -15.02
N ILE A 43 1.82 8.32 -14.15
CA ILE A 43 0.52 8.89 -14.52
C ILE A 43 0.70 9.99 -15.56
N ASP A 44 1.74 10.81 -15.42
CA ASP A 44 2.02 11.88 -16.37
C ASP A 44 2.39 11.39 -17.78
N THR A 45 2.80 10.12 -17.91
CA THR A 45 3.05 9.52 -19.22
C THR A 45 1.78 9.07 -19.94
N LEU A 46 0.63 9.03 -19.23
CA LEU A 46 -0.64 8.66 -19.84
C LEU A 46 -1.15 9.77 -20.73
N ASN A 47 -1.92 9.38 -21.75
CA ASN A 47 -2.57 10.35 -22.62
C ASN A 47 -3.49 11.25 -21.79
N PRO A 48 -3.33 12.60 -21.83
CA PRO A 48 -4.12 13.49 -21.00
C PRO A 48 -5.62 13.47 -21.30
N PHE A 49 -6.02 12.90 -22.43
CA PHE A 49 -7.43 12.79 -22.81
C PHE A 49 -8.06 11.45 -22.41
N GLU A 50 -7.30 10.53 -21.80
CA GLU A 50 -7.84 9.26 -21.32
C GLU A 50 -8.44 9.42 -19.91
N GLU A 51 -9.60 8.81 -19.68
CA GLU A 51 -10.23 8.73 -18.36
C GLU A 51 -9.32 8.09 -17.31
N LYS A 52 -8.48 7.14 -17.73
CA LYS A 52 -7.55 6.43 -16.86
C LYS A 52 -6.66 7.39 -16.07
N LYS A 53 -6.20 8.45 -16.70
CA LYS A 53 -5.34 9.45 -16.05
C LYS A 53 -6.10 10.14 -14.91
N ASP A 54 -7.35 10.52 -15.14
CA ASP A 54 -8.18 11.17 -14.12
C ASP A 54 -8.47 10.25 -12.95
N TYR A 55 -8.75 8.98 -13.23
CA TYR A 55 -8.99 8.01 -12.18
C TYR A 55 -7.78 7.82 -11.28
N PHE A 56 -6.61 7.62 -11.85
CA PHE A 56 -5.39 7.42 -11.07
C PHE A 56 -4.99 8.69 -10.31
N ALA A 57 -5.08 9.85 -10.95
CA ALA A 57 -4.78 11.10 -10.30
C ALA A 57 -5.70 11.35 -9.11
N THR A 58 -7.00 11.11 -9.27
CA THR A 58 -7.97 11.30 -8.20
C THR A 58 -7.78 10.28 -7.09
N SER A 59 -7.67 8.98 -7.43
CA SER A 59 -7.65 7.92 -6.44
C SER A 59 -6.34 7.84 -5.66
N ILE A 60 -5.23 8.21 -6.27
CA ILE A 60 -3.93 8.10 -5.63
C ILE A 60 -3.43 9.44 -5.15
N LEU A 61 -3.33 10.42 -6.05
CA LEU A 61 -2.66 11.68 -5.74
C LEU A 61 -3.51 12.59 -4.87
N SER A 62 -4.82 12.68 -5.11
CA SER A 62 -5.69 13.59 -4.36
C SER A 62 -6.06 13.04 -2.98
N GLU A 63 -6.08 11.72 -2.80
CA GLU A 63 -6.44 11.09 -1.53
C GLU A 63 -5.24 10.69 -0.69
N SER A 64 -4.02 10.87 -1.19
CA SER A 64 -2.83 10.56 -0.40
C SER A 64 -2.57 11.62 0.65
N VAL A 65 -2.09 11.14 1.81
CA VAL A 65 -1.67 12.00 2.90
C VAL A 65 -0.25 11.63 3.32
N ASN A 66 0.53 12.65 3.67
CA ASN A 66 1.87 12.46 4.19
C ASN A 66 1.79 12.42 5.71
N LEU A 67 2.14 11.28 6.29
CA LEU A 67 2.08 11.05 7.73
C LEU A 67 3.49 10.90 8.26
N GLN A 68 3.85 11.75 9.23
CA GLN A 68 5.19 11.74 9.80
C GLN A 68 5.24 10.97 11.12
N PHE A 69 6.40 10.38 11.41
CA PHE A 69 6.62 9.68 12.66
C PHE A 69 6.82 10.69 13.79
N ASP A 70 6.26 10.37 14.96
CA ASP A 70 6.60 11.11 16.18
C ASP A 70 7.97 10.66 16.74
N ASN A 71 8.36 11.20 17.89
CA ASN A 71 9.65 10.88 18.50
C ASN A 71 9.80 9.42 18.93
N GLU A 72 8.69 8.71 19.07
CA GLU A 72 8.68 7.30 19.43
C GLU A 72 8.47 6.38 18.22
N GLY A 73 8.49 6.93 17.02
CA GLY A 73 8.31 6.18 15.79
C GLY A 73 6.88 5.77 15.52
N ARG A 74 5.92 6.48 16.12
CA ARG A 74 4.49 6.23 15.87
C ARG A 74 3.97 7.17 14.80
N VAL A 75 2.95 6.73 14.10
CA VAL A 75 2.25 7.53 13.09
C VAL A 75 0.76 7.51 13.41
N THR A 76 0.12 8.66 13.25
CA THR A 76 -1.32 8.78 13.47
C THR A 76 -2.06 8.69 12.15
N ILE A 77 -2.88 7.65 11.99
CA ILE A 77 -3.67 7.44 10.79
C ILE A 77 -4.91 8.33 10.84
N THR A 78 -5.22 8.99 9.73
CA THR A 78 -6.36 9.90 9.67
C THR A 78 -7.70 9.15 9.78
N PRO A 79 -8.75 9.78 10.34
CA PRO A 79 -10.06 9.14 10.45
C PRO A 79 -10.63 8.66 9.12
N LYS A 80 -10.38 9.39 8.03
CA LYS A 80 -10.84 9.01 6.70
C LYS A 80 -10.25 7.67 6.25
N LEU A 81 -8.96 7.46 6.48
CA LEU A 81 -8.28 6.21 6.14
C LEU A 81 -8.76 5.06 7.03
N LEU A 82 -8.91 5.31 8.32
CA LEU A 82 -9.43 4.29 9.26
C LEU A 82 -10.82 3.85 8.86
N LYS A 83 -11.67 4.77 8.44
CA LYS A 83 -13.02 4.47 8.00
C LYS A 83 -13.02 3.61 6.73
N HIS A 84 -12.18 3.95 5.77
CA HIS A 84 -12.04 3.15 4.54
C HIS A 84 -11.69 1.71 4.85
N ALA A 85 -10.72 1.49 5.72
CA ALA A 85 -10.25 0.15 6.08
C ALA A 85 -11.08 -0.52 7.18
N LYS A 86 -12.08 0.18 7.71
CA LYS A 86 -12.95 -0.30 8.80
C LYS A 86 -12.15 -0.68 10.06
N ILE A 87 -11.08 0.05 10.31
CA ILE A 87 -10.22 -0.16 11.48
C ILE A 87 -10.83 0.56 12.68
N LYS A 88 -11.02 -0.17 13.79
CA LYS A 88 -11.60 0.37 15.03
C LYS A 88 -10.64 0.26 16.22
N ASN A 89 -10.08 -0.92 16.45
CA ASN A 89 -9.33 -1.21 17.67
C ASN A 89 -7.88 -1.60 17.42
N SER A 90 -7.59 -2.28 16.34
CA SER A 90 -6.24 -2.76 16.05
C SER A 90 -5.96 -2.73 14.56
N MET A 91 -4.67 -2.64 14.23
CA MET A 91 -4.18 -2.57 12.86
C MET A 91 -3.16 -3.67 12.63
N LEU A 92 -3.18 -4.24 11.42
CA LEU A 92 -2.21 -5.21 10.99
C LEU A 92 -1.38 -4.62 9.85
N PHE A 93 -0.07 -4.69 9.95
CA PHE A 93 0.86 -4.22 8.92
C PHE A 93 1.32 -5.41 8.08
N VAL A 94 1.13 -5.32 6.77
CA VAL A 94 1.43 -6.40 5.83
C VAL A 94 2.41 -5.90 4.77
N GLY A 95 3.57 -6.53 4.68
CA GLY A 95 4.59 -6.17 3.69
C GLY A 95 4.17 -6.56 2.28
N GLN A 96 4.47 -5.67 1.33
CA GLN A 96 4.20 -5.87 -0.10
C GLN A 96 5.47 -5.57 -0.91
N GLY A 97 6.60 -6.12 -0.46
CA GLY A 97 7.88 -5.79 -1.06
C GLY A 97 8.41 -4.44 -0.58
N LYS A 98 8.49 -3.45 -1.46
CA LYS A 98 8.98 -2.10 -1.12
C LYS A 98 7.90 -1.19 -0.52
N THR A 99 6.68 -1.67 -0.43
CA THR A 99 5.54 -0.97 0.15
C THR A 99 4.90 -1.86 1.19
N PHE A 100 3.92 -1.34 1.92
CA PHE A 100 3.16 -2.16 2.84
C PHE A 100 1.71 -1.67 2.90
N GLN A 101 0.87 -2.52 3.48
CA GLN A 101 -0.55 -2.24 3.65
C GLN A 101 -0.91 -2.26 5.13
N ILE A 102 -1.93 -1.50 5.49
CA ILE A 102 -2.47 -1.47 6.84
C ILE A 102 -3.91 -1.97 6.76
N TRP A 103 -4.22 -3.00 7.53
CA TRP A 103 -5.50 -3.71 7.49
C TRP A 103 -6.14 -3.78 8.87
N GLU A 104 -7.45 -3.91 8.87
CA GLU A 104 -8.17 -4.45 10.02
C GLU A 104 -7.91 -5.96 10.05
N PRO A 105 -7.54 -6.56 11.21
CA PRO A 105 -7.09 -7.96 11.24
C PRO A 105 -8.08 -8.99 10.70
N THR A 106 -9.36 -8.87 11.04
CA THR A 106 -10.39 -9.81 10.57
C THR A 106 -10.62 -9.69 9.07
N THR A 107 -10.64 -8.47 8.57
CA THR A 107 -10.79 -8.19 7.14
C THR A 107 -9.61 -8.77 6.36
N PHE A 108 -8.39 -8.61 6.89
CA PHE A 108 -7.20 -9.17 6.25
C PHE A 108 -7.26 -10.69 6.18
N GLU A 109 -7.70 -11.35 7.23
CA GLU A 109 -7.74 -12.82 7.24
C GLU A 109 -8.62 -13.36 6.12
N LYS A 110 -9.77 -12.74 5.90
CA LYS A 110 -10.65 -13.11 4.78
C LYS A 110 -10.00 -12.90 3.44
N PHE A 111 -9.32 -11.76 3.28
CA PHE A 111 -8.61 -11.44 2.06
C PHE A 111 -7.45 -12.41 1.82
N ARG A 112 -6.69 -12.74 2.86
CA ARG A 112 -5.56 -13.66 2.79
C ARG A 112 -5.98 -15.04 2.29
N VAL A 113 -7.08 -15.57 2.82
CA VAL A 113 -7.61 -16.87 2.42
C VAL A 113 -8.01 -16.85 0.94
N ALA A 114 -8.74 -15.81 0.53
CA ALA A 114 -9.16 -15.66 -0.87
C ALA A 114 -7.96 -15.49 -1.81
N ALA A 115 -6.95 -14.71 -1.40
CA ALA A 115 -5.75 -14.48 -2.19
C ALA A 115 -4.96 -15.77 -2.38
N ARG A 116 -4.86 -16.59 -1.35
CA ARG A 116 -4.17 -17.88 -1.42
C ARG A 116 -4.86 -18.82 -2.41
N LYS A 117 -6.19 -18.88 -2.40
CA LYS A 117 -6.94 -19.68 -3.38
C LYS A 117 -6.67 -19.22 -4.81
N LYS A 118 -6.72 -17.92 -5.04
CA LYS A 118 -6.45 -17.35 -6.37
C LYS A 118 -5.02 -17.61 -6.81
N SER A 119 -4.06 -17.52 -5.92
CA SER A 119 -2.66 -17.82 -6.20
C SER A 119 -2.47 -19.28 -6.61
N ASN A 120 -3.13 -20.21 -5.91
CA ASN A 120 -3.05 -21.62 -6.24
C ASN A 120 -3.64 -21.94 -7.61
N ILE A 121 -4.73 -21.25 -7.98
CA ILE A 121 -5.37 -21.43 -9.27
C ILE A 121 -4.52 -20.84 -10.40
N ASN A 122 -3.88 -19.69 -10.16
CA ASN A 122 -3.20 -18.92 -11.20
C ASN A 122 -1.68 -19.01 -11.14
N ARG A 123 -1.11 -19.87 -10.30
CA ARG A 123 0.34 -19.93 -10.08
C ARG A 123 1.12 -20.25 -11.35
N SER A 124 0.55 -21.01 -12.27
CA SER A 124 1.19 -21.32 -13.55
C SER A 124 1.44 -20.07 -14.41
N GLY A 125 0.72 -18.98 -14.14
CA GLY A 125 0.94 -17.72 -14.82
C GLY A 125 2.06 -16.87 -14.27
N LEU A 126 2.66 -17.26 -13.15
CA LEU A 126 3.74 -16.50 -12.52
C LEU A 126 5.08 -16.88 -13.11
N LYS A 127 5.80 -15.90 -13.63
CA LYS A 127 7.10 -16.12 -14.25
C LYS A 127 8.16 -16.65 -13.28
N TRP A 128 8.06 -16.35 -12.00
CA TRP A 128 9.01 -16.79 -11.01
C TRP A 128 9.03 -18.32 -10.87
N GLU A 129 7.93 -19.00 -11.17
CA GLU A 129 7.89 -20.47 -11.15
C GLU A 129 8.92 -21.09 -12.10
N LEU A 130 9.14 -20.45 -13.23
CA LEU A 130 10.10 -20.92 -14.22
C LEU A 130 11.53 -20.88 -13.68
N GLN A 131 11.81 -19.99 -12.73
CA GLN A 131 13.12 -19.85 -12.09
C GLN A 131 13.38 -20.92 -11.06
N PHE A 132 12.33 -21.47 -10.46
CA PHE A 132 12.45 -22.50 -9.43
C PHE A 132 12.30 -23.92 -9.96
N ASN A 133 11.88 -24.08 -11.19
CA ASN A 133 11.67 -25.37 -11.84
C ASN A 133 12.94 -25.90 -12.53
N ASN A 134 14.03 -25.20 -12.36
CA ASN A 134 15.32 -25.62 -12.93
C ASN A 134 16.12 -26.52 -11.93
#